data_ddcc399a763c32af96de06a49d215103
#
_entry.id   ddcc399a763c32af96de06a49d215103
#
_cell.length_a   1.000
_cell.length_b   1.000
_cell.length_c   1.000
_cell.angle_alpha   90.00
_cell.angle_beta   90.00
_cell.angle_gamma   90.00
#
_symmetry.space_group_name_H-M   'P 1'
#
loop_
_entity.id
_entity.type
_entity.pdbx_description
1 polymer ?
#
loop_
_entity_poly.entity_id
_entity_poly.type
_entity_poly.pdbx_seq_one_letter_code
_entity_poly.pdbx_strand_id
1 'polypeptide(L)'
;MRLLILLAALASAASAGAQPSPGPAIVPDRVTSLFNGKDLSGWEADVPAKDTDKTVRDSFIVRNGMLVSLGDPKGHLLTQNAYRDYRLEVEYRFPGKPGNCGVLVHASRPRALYKMFPQSVEVQMNSGDAGDFWVIQEDIKVKDMEKRRPRKEGEKWGGSEGDARRILNLTDGSEKPLGEWNTMVIEARGRTVKVWVNGHLVNDGFDATADRGRIALQAEGTEVEFRKVQIGPLSAATASATQ
;
A
#
# COMPACT_ATOMS: atom_id res chain seq x y z
N MET A 1 0.32 -15.53 66.49
CA MET A 1 0.32 -16.35 65.27
C MET A 1 -0.54 -15.61 64.25
N ARG A 2 0.06 -14.82 63.34
CA ARG A 2 -0.67 -14.02 62.31
C ARG A 2 -0.54 -14.75 60.97
N LEU A 3 -1.67 -15.16 60.42
CA LEU A 3 -1.78 -15.87 59.15
C LEU A 3 -1.72 -14.81 58.01
N LEU A 4 -0.67 -14.86 57.19
CA LEU A 4 -0.56 -14.11 55.95
C LEU A 4 -1.29 -14.88 54.82
N ILE A 5 -2.34 -14.29 54.30
CA ILE A 5 -3.02 -14.78 53.09
C ILE A 5 -2.34 -14.12 51.87
N LEU A 6 -1.61 -14.91 51.09
CA LEU A 6 -1.10 -14.46 49.78
C LEU A 6 -2.24 -14.54 48.74
N LEU A 7 -2.69 -13.42 48.24
CA LEU A 7 -3.55 -13.35 47.05
C LEU A 7 -2.64 -13.44 45.82
N ALA A 8 -2.72 -14.54 45.08
CA ALA A 8 -2.11 -14.66 43.76
C ALA A 8 -3.06 -14.03 42.72
N ALA A 9 -2.64 -12.91 42.14
CA ALA A 9 -3.34 -12.31 40.99
C ALA A 9 -2.99 -13.09 39.73
N LEU A 10 -3.95 -13.83 39.17
CA LEU A 10 -3.83 -14.43 37.84
C LEU A 10 -4.00 -13.28 36.80
N ALA A 11 -2.91 -12.89 36.16
CA ALA A 11 -2.96 -12.04 34.96
C ALA A 11 -3.40 -12.89 33.76
N SER A 12 -4.62 -12.70 33.31
CA SER A 12 -5.10 -13.26 32.04
C SER A 12 -4.40 -12.56 30.89
N ALA A 13 -3.42 -13.20 30.28
CA ALA A 13 -2.87 -12.77 29.00
C ALA A 13 -3.94 -13.00 27.91
N ALA A 14 -4.57 -11.92 27.46
CA ALA A 14 -5.40 -11.94 26.27
C ALA A 14 -4.51 -12.33 25.09
N SER A 15 -4.70 -13.54 24.54
CA SER A 15 -4.07 -13.97 23.30
C SER A 15 -4.60 -13.07 22.18
N ALA A 16 -3.74 -12.21 21.61
CA ALA A 16 -4.02 -11.54 20.34
C ALA A 16 -4.28 -12.65 19.31
N GLY A 17 -5.55 -12.77 18.90
CA GLY A 17 -5.95 -13.76 17.90
C GLY A 17 -5.14 -13.53 16.65
N ALA A 18 -4.38 -14.54 16.22
CA ALA A 18 -3.70 -14.54 14.94
C ALA A 18 -4.75 -14.35 13.85
N GLN A 19 -4.69 -13.24 13.11
CA GLN A 19 -5.52 -13.08 11.94
C GLN A 19 -5.15 -14.18 10.93
N PRO A 20 -6.15 -14.77 10.23
CA PRO A 20 -5.87 -15.79 9.25
C PRO A 20 -4.93 -15.23 8.19
N SER A 21 -3.85 -15.96 7.92
CA SER A 21 -2.98 -15.64 6.79
C SER A 21 -3.83 -15.61 5.52
N PRO A 22 -3.64 -14.61 4.63
CA PRO A 22 -4.33 -14.62 3.36
C PRO A 22 -4.08 -15.95 2.66
N GLY A 23 -5.11 -16.50 2.01
CA GLY A 23 -5.01 -17.75 1.25
C GLY A 23 -3.88 -17.71 0.22
N PRO A 24 -3.68 -18.78 -0.56
CA PRO A 24 -2.63 -18.83 -1.58
C PRO A 24 -2.77 -17.63 -2.53
N ALA A 25 -1.65 -16.97 -2.84
CA ALA A 25 -1.64 -15.79 -3.69
C ALA A 25 -2.05 -16.14 -5.12
N ILE A 26 -2.95 -15.35 -5.69
CA ILE A 26 -3.45 -15.49 -7.06
C ILE A 26 -2.41 -14.93 -8.04
N VAL A 27 -2.11 -15.67 -9.10
CA VAL A 27 -1.46 -15.15 -10.31
C VAL A 27 -2.56 -14.85 -11.31
N PRO A 28 -2.81 -13.59 -11.68
CA PRO A 28 -3.88 -13.28 -12.63
C PRO A 28 -3.60 -13.87 -14.02
N ASP A 29 -4.57 -14.52 -14.60
CA ASP A 29 -4.52 -15.10 -15.97
C ASP A 29 -5.20 -14.19 -17.00
N ARG A 30 -5.96 -13.21 -16.55
CA ARG A 30 -6.67 -12.21 -17.35
C ARG A 30 -6.79 -10.90 -16.62
N VAL A 31 -7.11 -9.83 -17.37
CA VAL A 31 -7.42 -8.53 -16.76
C VAL A 31 -8.78 -8.61 -16.05
N THR A 32 -8.79 -8.22 -14.78
CA THR A 32 -9.97 -8.21 -13.91
C THR A 32 -10.04 -6.89 -13.16
N SER A 33 -11.23 -6.30 -13.08
CA SER A 33 -11.45 -5.13 -12.23
C SER A 33 -11.50 -5.57 -10.78
N LEU A 34 -10.70 -4.94 -9.92
CA LEU A 34 -10.75 -5.12 -8.47
C LEU A 34 -11.85 -4.26 -7.84
N PHE A 35 -12.31 -3.22 -8.54
CA PHE A 35 -13.45 -2.39 -8.15
C PHE A 35 -14.57 -2.51 -9.18
N ASN A 36 -15.76 -2.85 -8.73
CA ASN A 36 -16.90 -3.17 -9.60
C ASN A 36 -17.76 -1.96 -10.01
N GLY A 37 -17.41 -0.75 -9.54
CA GLY A 37 -18.17 0.48 -9.81
C GLY A 37 -19.46 0.66 -8.98
N LYS A 38 -19.80 -0.27 -8.07
CA LYS A 38 -21.07 -0.28 -7.35
C LYS A 38 -20.90 -0.28 -5.83
N ASP A 39 -20.01 -1.11 -5.32
CA ASP A 39 -19.78 -1.31 -3.89
C ASP A 39 -18.33 -1.74 -3.62
N LEU A 40 -18.00 -1.97 -2.34
CA LEU A 40 -16.68 -2.41 -1.91
C LEU A 40 -16.56 -3.94 -1.79
N SER A 41 -17.38 -4.71 -2.49
CA SER A 41 -17.26 -6.17 -2.54
C SER A 41 -15.85 -6.58 -3.01
N GLY A 42 -15.24 -7.54 -2.33
CA GLY A 42 -13.86 -7.96 -2.58
C GLY A 42 -12.81 -7.15 -1.84
N TRP A 43 -13.23 -6.15 -1.07
CA TRP A 43 -12.37 -5.31 -0.24
C TRP A 43 -12.74 -5.40 1.25
N GLU A 44 -11.78 -5.05 2.09
CA GLU A 44 -11.88 -4.96 3.54
C GLU A 44 -11.25 -3.65 4.02
N ALA A 45 -12.02 -2.85 4.73
CA ALA A 45 -11.52 -1.60 5.29
C ALA A 45 -10.92 -1.83 6.69
N ASP A 46 -9.68 -1.43 6.88
CA ASP A 46 -8.99 -1.36 8.16
C ASP A 46 -8.83 0.10 8.58
N VAL A 47 -9.71 0.54 9.48
CA VAL A 47 -9.77 1.93 9.97
C VAL A 47 -9.66 1.92 11.50
N PRO A 48 -8.48 2.15 12.08
CA PRO A 48 -8.25 2.03 13.52
C PRO A 48 -9.19 2.84 14.40
N ALA A 49 -9.64 4.02 13.95
CA ALA A 49 -10.60 4.83 14.68
C ALA A 49 -11.91 4.10 14.98
N LYS A 50 -12.31 3.15 14.13
CA LYS A 50 -13.51 2.33 14.33
C LYS A 50 -13.38 1.23 15.38
N ASP A 51 -12.19 0.99 15.91
CA ASP A 51 -12.00 0.00 16.99
C ASP A 51 -12.67 0.45 18.26
N THR A 52 -12.58 1.76 18.55
CA THR A 52 -13.10 2.38 19.79
C THR A 52 -14.44 3.06 19.61
N ASP A 53 -14.73 3.54 18.39
CA ASP A 53 -15.99 4.22 18.07
C ASP A 53 -16.56 3.74 16.73
N LYS A 54 -17.61 2.93 16.79
CA LYS A 54 -18.29 2.38 15.61
C LYS A 54 -19.11 3.42 14.84
N THR A 55 -19.35 4.59 15.41
CA THR A 55 -20.08 5.69 14.76
C THR A 55 -19.20 6.54 13.84
N VAL A 56 -17.89 6.35 13.90
CA VAL A 56 -16.94 7.02 13.01
C VAL A 56 -17.31 6.71 11.55
N ARG A 57 -17.36 7.74 10.71
CA ARG A 57 -17.70 7.62 9.28
C ARG A 57 -16.77 6.67 8.54
N ASP A 58 -17.20 6.20 7.41
CA ASP A 58 -16.36 5.41 6.51
C ASP A 58 -15.26 6.28 5.88
N SER A 59 -14.06 5.71 5.76
CA SER A 59 -12.95 6.34 5.03
C SER A 59 -13.03 6.11 3.54
N PHE A 60 -13.74 5.06 3.12
CA PHE A 60 -13.88 4.66 1.73
C PHE A 60 -15.36 4.51 1.39
N ILE A 61 -15.76 5.12 0.28
CA ILE A 61 -17.14 5.10 -0.21
C ILE A 61 -17.17 4.87 -1.72
N VAL A 62 -18.35 4.62 -2.25
CA VAL A 62 -18.61 4.69 -3.69
C VAL A 62 -19.43 5.95 -3.98
N ARG A 63 -18.94 6.76 -4.91
CA ARG A 63 -19.61 7.99 -5.35
C ARG A 63 -19.51 8.12 -6.86
N ASN A 64 -20.64 8.26 -7.55
CA ASN A 64 -20.72 8.37 -9.01
C ASN A 64 -19.98 7.23 -9.76
N GLY A 65 -20.11 6.00 -9.28
CA GLY A 65 -19.44 4.85 -9.88
C GLY A 65 -17.93 4.78 -9.66
N MET A 66 -17.38 5.66 -8.84
CA MET A 66 -15.96 5.70 -8.47
C MET A 66 -15.76 5.24 -7.03
N LEU A 67 -14.65 4.58 -6.76
CA LEU A 67 -14.16 4.36 -5.41
C LEU A 67 -13.51 5.66 -4.94
N VAL A 68 -13.87 6.11 -3.74
CA VAL A 68 -13.38 7.36 -3.16
C VAL A 68 -12.76 7.07 -1.80
N SER A 69 -11.50 7.43 -1.63
CA SER A 69 -10.88 7.60 -0.32
C SER A 69 -11.17 9.01 0.16
N LEU A 70 -11.84 9.15 1.30
CA LEU A 70 -12.14 10.46 1.89
C LEU A 70 -10.92 11.06 2.63
N GLY A 71 -9.85 10.26 2.78
CA GLY A 71 -8.63 10.66 3.48
C GLY A 71 -8.72 10.66 5.00
N ASP A 72 -9.91 10.80 5.56
CA ASP A 72 -10.17 10.84 7.01
C ASP A 72 -11.52 10.18 7.33
N PRO A 73 -11.55 9.31 8.37
CA PRO A 73 -10.44 8.88 9.23
C PRO A 73 -9.37 8.09 8.46
N LYS A 74 -8.11 8.14 8.93
CA LYS A 74 -7.01 7.40 8.32
C LYS A 74 -7.23 5.90 8.39
N GLY A 75 -6.81 5.19 7.33
CA GLY A 75 -6.93 3.75 7.24
C GLY A 75 -6.54 3.21 5.87
N HIS A 76 -6.84 1.95 5.65
CA HIS A 76 -6.51 1.22 4.43
C HIS A 76 -7.70 0.42 3.94
N LEU A 77 -7.88 0.34 2.63
CA LEU A 77 -8.83 -0.55 1.98
C LEU A 77 -8.04 -1.66 1.29
N LEU A 78 -8.13 -2.89 1.81
CA LEU A 78 -7.32 -4.02 1.37
C LEU A 78 -8.15 -4.99 0.52
N THR A 79 -7.59 -5.54 -0.55
CA THR A 79 -8.21 -6.64 -1.27
C THR A 79 -8.37 -7.85 -0.35
N GLN A 80 -9.46 -8.61 -0.47
CA GLN A 80 -9.64 -9.86 0.29
C GLN A 80 -8.62 -10.94 -0.12
N ASN A 81 -8.24 -10.96 -1.40
CA ASN A 81 -7.27 -11.90 -1.94
C ASN A 81 -5.85 -11.33 -1.91
N ALA A 82 -4.86 -12.21 -1.79
CA ALA A 82 -3.46 -11.91 -2.05
C ALA A 82 -3.11 -12.19 -3.51
N TYR A 83 -2.14 -11.46 -4.05
CA TYR A 83 -1.70 -11.57 -5.44
C TYR A 83 -0.18 -11.66 -5.52
N ARG A 84 0.31 -12.24 -6.62
CA ARG A 84 1.71 -12.25 -7.04
C ARG A 84 1.81 -12.27 -8.56
N ASP A 85 2.95 -11.87 -9.09
CA ASP A 85 3.24 -11.90 -10.52
C ASP A 85 2.13 -11.24 -11.36
N TYR A 86 1.90 -9.96 -11.12
CA TYR A 86 0.78 -9.20 -11.68
C TYR A 86 1.19 -7.85 -12.24
N ARG A 87 0.34 -7.32 -13.12
CA ARG A 87 0.29 -5.93 -13.53
C ARG A 87 -0.97 -5.30 -12.93
N LEU A 88 -0.79 -4.29 -12.11
CA LEU A 88 -1.86 -3.48 -11.52
C LEU A 88 -1.92 -2.14 -12.24
N GLU A 89 -3.12 -1.69 -12.60
CA GLU A 89 -3.37 -0.37 -13.18
C GLU A 89 -4.38 0.38 -12.34
N VAL A 90 -4.00 1.58 -11.89
CA VAL A 90 -4.82 2.45 -11.06
C VAL A 90 -4.96 3.80 -11.73
N GLU A 91 -6.20 4.22 -12.03
CA GLU A 91 -6.48 5.58 -12.47
C GLU A 91 -7.07 6.39 -11.32
N TYR A 92 -6.36 7.45 -10.94
CA TYR A 92 -6.67 8.27 -9.76
C TYR A 92 -6.57 9.76 -10.04
N ARG A 93 -7.22 10.55 -9.19
CA ARG A 93 -7.02 12.00 -9.14
C ARG A 93 -7.27 12.55 -7.72
N PHE A 94 -6.69 13.70 -7.45
CA PHE A 94 -7.04 14.56 -6.32
C PHE A 94 -8.03 15.62 -6.83
N PRO A 95 -9.33 15.56 -6.49
CA PRO A 95 -10.33 16.42 -7.11
C PRO A 95 -10.29 17.87 -6.60
N GLY A 96 -9.79 18.11 -5.40
CA GLY A 96 -9.89 19.42 -4.74
C GLY A 96 -8.56 20.08 -4.44
N LYS A 97 -7.65 19.39 -3.78
CA LYS A 97 -6.36 19.93 -3.33
C LYS A 97 -5.26 18.87 -3.46
N PRO A 98 -4.00 19.29 -3.60
CA PRO A 98 -2.87 18.37 -3.52
C PRO A 98 -2.87 17.62 -2.18
N GLY A 99 -2.42 16.39 -2.18
CA GLY A 99 -2.41 15.61 -0.95
C GLY A 99 -1.71 14.28 -1.03
N ASN A 100 -1.99 13.45 -0.03
CA ASN A 100 -1.33 12.17 0.17
C ASN A 100 -2.30 10.99 0.01
N CYS A 101 -1.80 9.97 -0.63
CA CYS A 101 -2.39 8.65 -0.77
C CYS A 101 -1.29 7.67 -1.20
N GLY A 102 -1.56 6.38 -1.18
CA GLY A 102 -0.64 5.36 -1.65
C GLY A 102 -1.34 4.09 -2.10
N VAL A 103 -0.68 3.33 -2.96
CA VAL A 103 -1.00 1.94 -3.28
C VAL A 103 0.01 1.06 -2.58
N LEU A 104 -0.43 0.25 -1.63
CA LEU A 104 0.44 -0.67 -0.91
C LEU A 104 0.41 -2.03 -1.60
N VAL A 105 1.57 -2.53 -2.00
CA VAL A 105 1.73 -3.85 -2.61
C VAL A 105 2.32 -4.84 -1.59
N HIS A 106 2.03 -6.11 -1.79
CA HIS A 106 2.47 -7.21 -0.93
C HIS A 106 2.05 -7.03 0.55
N ALA A 107 0.91 -6.35 0.78
CA ALA A 107 0.42 -6.12 2.12
C ALA A 107 0.10 -7.45 2.84
N SER A 108 0.62 -7.61 4.05
CA SER A 108 0.51 -8.82 4.84
C SER A 108 -0.02 -8.53 6.24
N ARG A 109 0.85 -8.42 7.24
CA ARG A 109 0.46 -8.20 8.64
C ARG A 109 -0.19 -6.82 8.80
N PRO A 110 -1.43 -6.73 9.31
CA PRO A 110 -2.10 -5.45 9.53
C PRO A 110 -1.39 -4.65 10.61
N ARG A 111 -1.48 -3.32 10.53
CA ARG A 111 -1.05 -2.35 11.54
C ARG A 111 0.36 -2.62 12.11
N ALA A 112 1.26 -3.07 11.23
CA ALA A 112 2.62 -3.47 11.60
C ALA A 112 3.51 -2.30 12.01
N LEU A 113 3.20 -1.09 11.53
CA LEU A 113 3.92 0.13 11.86
C LEU A 113 2.94 1.19 12.39
N TYR A 114 3.31 1.87 13.48
CA TYR A 114 2.52 2.92 14.15
C TYR A 114 1.08 2.50 14.50
N LYS A 115 0.79 1.20 14.61
CA LYS A 115 -0.56 0.64 14.79
C LYS A 115 -1.55 1.09 13.71
N MET A 116 -1.05 1.43 12.54
CA MET A 116 -1.80 1.98 11.42
C MET A 116 -1.49 1.26 10.10
N PHE A 117 -0.22 1.20 9.71
CA PHE A 117 0.19 0.76 8.39
C PHE A 117 0.40 -0.74 8.34
N PRO A 118 -0.15 -1.46 7.33
CA PRO A 118 0.14 -2.87 7.12
C PRO A 118 1.59 -3.06 6.66
N GLN A 119 2.18 -4.19 7.00
CA GLN A 119 3.48 -4.60 6.48
C GLN A 119 3.41 -4.69 4.95
N SER A 120 4.21 -3.90 4.21
CA SER A 120 4.09 -3.73 2.76
C SER A 120 5.22 -2.88 2.17
N VAL A 121 5.24 -2.79 0.85
CA VAL A 121 5.89 -1.71 0.11
C VAL A 121 4.80 -0.78 -0.42
N GLU A 122 4.81 0.47 -0.01
CA GLU A 122 3.90 1.50 -0.51
C GLU A 122 4.49 2.16 -1.75
N VAL A 123 3.68 2.27 -2.79
CA VAL A 123 3.93 3.10 -3.97
C VAL A 123 3.18 4.41 -3.76
N GLN A 124 3.95 5.44 -3.51
CA GLN A 124 3.45 6.76 -3.10
C GLN A 124 2.65 7.44 -4.21
N MET A 125 1.56 8.11 -3.82
CA MET A 125 0.73 8.96 -4.66
C MET A 125 0.68 10.40 -4.14
N ASN A 126 1.57 10.78 -3.19
CA ASN A 126 1.65 12.16 -2.73
C ASN A 126 1.94 13.10 -3.90
N SER A 127 1.19 14.18 -4.00
CA SER A 127 1.33 15.15 -5.08
C SER A 127 2.75 15.70 -5.16
N GLY A 128 3.42 15.48 -6.28
CA GLY A 128 4.81 15.81 -6.55
C GLY A 128 5.81 14.67 -6.30
N ASP A 129 5.43 13.64 -5.55
CA ASP A 129 6.31 12.52 -5.17
C ASP A 129 5.78 11.16 -5.68
N ALA A 130 4.90 11.17 -6.69
CA ALA A 130 4.28 9.95 -7.19
C ALA A 130 5.31 8.94 -7.68
N GLY A 131 5.20 7.70 -7.17
CA GLY A 131 6.11 6.62 -7.48
C GLY A 131 7.29 6.45 -6.54
N ASP A 132 7.46 7.27 -5.51
CA ASP A 132 8.38 6.94 -4.42
C ASP A 132 7.99 5.60 -3.78
N PHE A 133 8.96 4.87 -3.24
CA PHE A 133 8.63 3.76 -2.36
C PHE A 133 8.73 4.18 -0.89
N TRP A 134 7.79 3.73 -0.09
CA TRP A 134 7.89 3.70 1.36
C TRP A 134 7.83 2.26 1.85
N VAL A 135 8.88 1.81 2.51
CA VAL A 135 8.91 0.46 3.07
C VAL A 135 8.34 0.45 4.49
N ILE A 136 7.49 -0.53 4.78
CA ILE A 136 6.74 -0.66 6.02
C ILE A 136 6.95 -2.07 6.56
N GLN A 137 7.91 -2.25 7.47
CA GLN A 137 8.32 -3.56 8.00
C GLN A 137 8.72 -4.57 6.91
N GLU A 138 8.99 -4.06 5.71
CA GLU A 138 9.52 -4.73 4.54
C GLU A 138 10.75 -3.96 4.07
N ASP A 139 11.41 -4.46 3.03
CA ASP A 139 12.47 -3.74 2.35
C ASP A 139 12.49 -4.05 0.85
N ILE A 140 13.07 -3.15 0.07
CA ILE A 140 13.31 -3.28 -1.37
C ILE A 140 14.56 -2.49 -1.73
N LYS A 141 15.36 -3.00 -2.67
CA LYS A 141 16.53 -2.30 -3.18
C LYS A 141 16.20 -1.58 -4.48
N VAL A 142 16.93 -0.53 -4.75
CA VAL A 142 16.93 0.18 -6.04
C VAL A 142 18.37 0.44 -6.46
N LYS A 143 18.58 0.71 -7.75
CA LYS A 143 19.87 1.21 -8.23
C LYS A 143 20.18 2.57 -7.54
N ASP A 144 21.43 2.84 -7.27
CA ASP A 144 21.91 4.09 -6.65
C ASP A 144 21.29 4.38 -5.26
N MET A 145 21.22 3.35 -4.40
CA MET A 145 20.58 3.38 -3.07
C MET A 145 21.04 4.59 -2.23
N GLU A 146 22.33 4.90 -2.17
CA GLU A 146 22.84 6.02 -1.36
C GLU A 146 22.24 7.37 -1.77
N LYS A 147 22.00 7.56 -3.07
CA LYS A 147 21.40 8.77 -3.62
C LYS A 147 19.88 8.78 -3.43
N ARG A 148 19.24 7.63 -3.67
CA ARG A 148 17.77 7.53 -3.73
C ARG A 148 17.12 7.26 -2.40
N ARG A 149 17.88 6.80 -1.40
CA ARG A 149 17.41 6.56 -0.04
C ARG A 149 18.30 7.27 0.96
N PRO A 150 18.24 8.62 1.02
CA PRO A 150 19.07 9.41 1.91
C PRO A 150 18.81 9.04 3.38
N ARG A 151 19.86 8.99 4.18
CA ARG A 151 19.83 8.68 5.61
C ARG A 151 20.36 9.87 6.42
N LYS A 152 19.73 10.11 7.55
CA LYS A 152 20.33 10.96 8.57
C LYS A 152 21.42 10.20 9.32
N GLU A 153 22.27 10.92 10.04
CA GLU A 153 23.26 10.31 10.91
C GLU A 153 22.58 9.37 11.93
N GLY A 154 23.08 8.16 12.04
CA GLY A 154 22.53 7.11 12.91
C GLY A 154 21.34 6.33 12.36
N GLU A 155 20.71 6.78 11.26
CA GLU A 155 19.66 6.00 10.61
C GLU A 155 20.27 4.85 9.79
N LYS A 156 19.56 3.72 9.74
CA LYS A 156 19.82 2.61 8.82
C LYS A 156 18.73 2.54 7.76
N TRP A 157 18.99 1.84 6.67
CA TRP A 157 17.94 1.45 5.73
C TRP A 157 17.09 0.34 6.34
N GLY A 158 15.79 0.47 6.28
CA GLY A 158 14.85 -0.52 6.80
C GLY A 158 13.42 0.00 6.80
N GLY A 159 12.49 -0.86 7.21
CA GLY A 159 11.05 -0.57 7.25
C GLY A 159 10.51 -0.28 8.65
N SER A 160 11.37 -0.23 9.67
CA SER A 160 10.96 0.00 11.06
C SER A 160 10.85 1.48 11.40
N GLU A 161 10.30 1.77 12.56
CA GLU A 161 10.31 3.12 13.11
C GLU A 161 11.76 3.59 13.32
N GLY A 162 12.04 4.83 12.92
CA GLY A 162 13.38 5.41 13.00
C GLY A 162 14.33 5.00 11.87
N ASP A 163 13.92 4.12 10.97
CA ASP A 163 14.69 3.80 9.77
C ASP A 163 14.45 4.82 8.65
N ALA A 164 15.42 4.99 7.75
CA ALA A 164 15.22 5.66 6.48
C ALA A 164 14.33 4.76 5.59
N ARG A 165 13.04 5.06 5.52
CA ARG A 165 12.02 4.22 4.85
C ARG A 165 11.67 4.67 3.45
N ARG A 166 11.91 5.95 3.10
CA ARG A 166 11.56 6.54 1.80
C ARG A 166 12.67 6.27 0.78
N ILE A 167 12.28 5.81 -0.40
CA ILE A 167 13.14 5.66 -1.56
C ILE A 167 12.58 6.57 -2.66
N LEU A 168 13.35 7.58 -3.04
CA LEU A 168 12.94 8.57 -4.02
C LEU A 168 12.67 7.93 -5.39
N ASN A 169 11.75 8.49 -6.14
CA ASN A 169 11.47 8.12 -7.52
C ASN A 169 12.64 8.50 -8.46
N LEU A 170 12.55 8.10 -9.73
CA LEU A 170 13.58 8.38 -10.74
C LEU A 170 13.41 9.76 -11.37
N THR A 171 12.21 10.34 -11.31
CA THR A 171 11.88 11.60 -11.94
C THR A 171 10.61 12.20 -11.33
N ASP A 172 10.67 13.49 -11.03
CA ASP A 172 9.52 14.30 -10.67
C ASP A 172 8.76 14.74 -11.94
N GLY A 173 7.57 15.33 -11.75
CA GLY A 173 6.80 15.91 -12.84
C GLY A 173 6.13 14.90 -13.77
N SER A 174 6.02 13.63 -13.38
CA SER A 174 5.28 12.61 -14.12
C SER A 174 3.77 12.72 -13.96
N GLU A 175 3.31 13.47 -12.96
CA GLU A 175 1.89 13.70 -12.68
C GLU A 175 1.31 14.79 -13.57
N LYS A 176 0.02 14.67 -13.85
CA LYS A 176 -0.77 15.70 -14.51
C LYS A 176 -1.23 16.78 -13.52
N PRO A 177 -1.65 17.95 -13.99
CA PRO A 177 -2.20 19.00 -13.15
C PRO A 177 -3.30 18.52 -12.20
N LEU A 178 -3.44 19.21 -11.08
CA LEU A 178 -4.46 18.91 -10.07
C LEU A 178 -5.85 18.80 -10.69
N GLY A 179 -6.60 17.78 -10.29
CA GLY A 179 -7.95 17.50 -10.83
C GLY A 179 -7.95 16.62 -12.08
N GLU A 180 -6.84 16.46 -12.76
CA GLU A 180 -6.72 15.56 -13.91
C GLU A 180 -6.44 14.12 -13.50
N TRP A 181 -6.85 13.19 -14.37
CA TRP A 181 -6.66 11.75 -14.13
C TRP A 181 -5.23 11.31 -14.42
N ASN A 182 -4.59 10.74 -13.41
CA ASN A 182 -3.31 10.07 -13.51
C ASN A 182 -3.50 8.55 -13.65
N THR A 183 -2.61 7.91 -14.39
CA THR A 183 -2.53 6.46 -14.51
C THR A 183 -1.23 5.97 -13.87
N MET A 184 -1.36 5.21 -12.80
CA MET A 184 -0.25 4.48 -12.19
C MET A 184 -0.31 3.02 -12.60
N VAL A 185 0.83 2.49 -13.05
CA VAL A 185 1.00 1.08 -13.39
C VAL A 185 2.06 0.51 -12.49
N ILE A 186 1.76 -0.63 -11.87
CA ILE A 186 2.70 -1.36 -11.01
C ILE A 186 2.83 -2.78 -11.54
N GLU A 187 4.03 -3.19 -11.91
CA GLU A 187 4.35 -4.58 -12.22
C GLU A 187 5.15 -5.19 -11.08
N ALA A 188 4.56 -6.20 -10.44
CA ALA A 188 5.20 -7.01 -9.41
C ALA A 188 5.52 -8.39 -10.00
N ARG A 189 6.81 -8.70 -10.17
CA ARG A 189 7.31 -9.98 -10.68
C ARG A 189 8.26 -10.59 -9.68
N GLY A 190 7.83 -11.65 -8.99
CA GLY A 190 8.61 -12.19 -7.88
C GLY A 190 8.99 -11.09 -6.91
N ARG A 191 10.29 -10.90 -6.70
CA ARG A 191 10.85 -9.88 -5.78
C ARG A 191 11.23 -8.56 -6.47
N THR A 192 10.62 -8.24 -7.61
CA THR A 192 10.81 -6.96 -8.31
C THR A 192 9.51 -6.20 -8.38
N VAL A 193 9.59 -4.87 -8.25
CA VAL A 193 8.45 -3.96 -8.38
C VAL A 193 8.86 -2.80 -9.27
N LYS A 194 8.20 -2.65 -10.42
CA LYS A 194 8.38 -1.53 -11.34
C LYS A 194 7.14 -0.67 -11.36
N VAL A 195 7.33 0.64 -11.43
CA VAL A 195 6.24 1.62 -11.36
C VAL A 195 6.35 2.63 -12.49
N TRP A 196 5.24 2.85 -13.16
CA TRP A 196 5.08 3.93 -14.14
C TRP A 196 3.95 4.86 -13.71
N VAL A 197 4.14 6.16 -13.92
CA VAL A 197 3.09 7.17 -13.78
C VAL A 197 2.97 7.90 -15.11
N ASN A 198 1.77 7.87 -15.70
CA ASN A 198 1.46 8.45 -17.01
C ASN A 198 2.44 8.01 -18.12
N GLY A 199 2.91 6.76 -18.04
CA GLY A 199 3.85 6.16 -19.00
C GLY A 199 5.32 6.39 -18.69
N HIS A 200 5.67 7.24 -17.74
CA HIS A 200 7.05 7.46 -17.29
C HIS A 200 7.44 6.43 -16.25
N LEU A 201 8.56 5.72 -16.45
CA LEU A 201 9.12 4.83 -15.42
C LEU A 201 9.61 5.69 -14.26
N VAL A 202 8.92 5.59 -13.12
CA VAL A 202 9.23 6.38 -11.92
C VAL A 202 9.94 5.58 -10.84
N ASN A 203 9.86 4.23 -10.87
CA ASN A 203 10.62 3.40 -9.94
C ASN A 203 10.89 2.01 -10.51
N ASP A 204 12.02 1.41 -10.13
CA ASP A 204 12.45 0.07 -10.49
C ASP A 204 13.17 -0.55 -9.30
N GLY A 205 12.43 -1.35 -8.53
CA GLY A 205 12.91 -2.00 -7.32
C GLY A 205 13.17 -3.49 -7.53
N PHE A 206 14.14 -4.03 -6.82
CA PHE A 206 14.53 -5.43 -6.85
C PHE A 206 14.90 -5.93 -5.43
N ASP A 207 15.06 -7.25 -5.28
CA ASP A 207 15.35 -7.87 -3.97
C ASP A 207 14.36 -7.48 -2.87
N ALA A 208 13.08 -7.29 -3.21
CA ALA A 208 12.05 -7.06 -2.21
C ALA A 208 12.01 -8.23 -1.20
N THR A 209 11.75 -7.94 0.07
CA THR A 209 11.64 -8.96 1.12
C THR A 209 10.38 -9.81 0.97
N ALA A 210 9.31 -9.24 0.39
CA ALA A 210 8.09 -9.95 0.02
C ALA A 210 7.92 -10.07 -1.49
N ASP A 211 7.29 -11.15 -1.96
CA ASP A 211 6.99 -11.42 -3.37
C ASP A 211 5.49 -11.55 -3.68
N ARG A 212 4.66 -11.41 -2.64
CA ARG A 212 3.20 -11.57 -2.69
C ARG A 212 2.52 -10.89 -1.53
N GLY A 213 1.23 -10.63 -1.66
CA GLY A 213 0.38 -10.11 -0.60
C GLY A 213 -0.89 -9.48 -1.14
N ARG A 214 -1.64 -8.87 -0.25
CA ARG A 214 -2.83 -8.09 -0.60
C ARG A 214 -2.41 -6.77 -1.24
N ILE A 215 -3.33 -6.15 -1.97
CA ILE A 215 -3.20 -4.78 -2.47
C ILE A 215 -4.03 -3.90 -1.56
N ALA A 216 -3.49 -2.74 -1.16
CA ALA A 216 -4.24 -1.79 -0.37
C ALA A 216 -4.22 -0.38 -0.99
N LEU A 217 -5.31 0.35 -0.79
CA LEU A 217 -5.43 1.79 -1.06
C LEU A 217 -5.49 2.52 0.27
N GLN A 218 -4.85 3.67 0.35
CA GLN A 218 -4.69 4.42 1.58
C GLN A 218 -5.74 5.54 1.73
N ALA A 219 -6.12 5.85 2.96
CA ALA A 219 -6.80 7.08 3.35
C ALA A 219 -5.86 7.85 4.28
N GLU A 220 -5.27 8.95 3.81
CA GLU A 220 -4.26 9.71 4.56
C GLU A 220 -4.40 11.23 4.40
N GLY A 221 -5.54 11.75 4.82
CA GLY A 221 -5.76 13.18 5.03
C GLY A 221 -6.26 13.95 3.81
N THR A 222 -6.34 13.34 2.62
CA THR A 222 -6.83 14.01 1.42
C THR A 222 -7.78 13.10 0.64
N GLU A 223 -8.83 13.70 0.08
CA GLU A 223 -9.76 12.96 -0.79
C GLU A 223 -9.09 12.59 -2.10
N VAL A 224 -9.23 11.32 -2.50
CA VAL A 224 -8.75 10.76 -3.76
C VAL A 224 -9.87 9.96 -4.41
N GLU A 225 -10.08 10.18 -5.70
CA GLU A 225 -11.01 9.42 -6.51
C GLU A 225 -10.26 8.41 -7.38
N PHE A 226 -10.80 7.19 -7.45
CA PHE A 226 -10.31 6.10 -8.29
C PHE A 226 -11.44 5.69 -9.24
N ARG A 227 -11.22 5.85 -10.56
CA ARG A 227 -12.17 5.38 -11.56
C ARG A 227 -11.83 4.00 -12.11
N LYS A 228 -10.57 3.55 -11.92
CA LYS A 228 -10.11 2.24 -12.35
C LYS A 228 -9.13 1.67 -11.33
N VAL A 229 -9.35 0.43 -10.92
CA VAL A 229 -8.39 -0.41 -10.20
C VAL A 229 -8.47 -1.79 -10.83
N GLN A 230 -7.52 -2.13 -11.70
CA GLN A 230 -7.52 -3.37 -12.47
C GLN A 230 -6.22 -4.14 -12.27
N ILE A 231 -6.35 -5.46 -12.21
CA ILE A 231 -5.22 -6.37 -12.12
C ILE A 231 -5.25 -7.35 -13.31
N GLY A 232 -4.09 -7.71 -13.82
CA GLY A 232 -3.98 -8.64 -14.93
C GLY A 232 -2.63 -9.35 -14.94
N PRO A 233 -2.41 -10.25 -15.92
CA PRO A 233 -1.14 -10.91 -16.09
C PRO A 233 -0.03 -9.89 -16.39
N LEU A 234 1.19 -10.23 -16.00
CA LEU A 234 2.36 -9.50 -16.44
C LEU A 234 2.44 -9.53 -17.98
N SER A 235 2.73 -8.41 -18.61
CA SER A 235 3.03 -8.37 -20.03
C SER A 235 4.17 -9.35 -20.32
N ALA A 236 4.06 -10.11 -21.41
CA ALA A 236 5.19 -10.90 -21.88
C ALA A 236 6.40 -9.95 -22.01
N ALA A 237 7.53 -10.33 -21.41
CA ALA A 237 8.74 -9.54 -21.55
C ALA A 237 9.00 -9.38 -23.05
N THR A 238 8.89 -8.16 -23.58
CA THR A 238 9.40 -7.86 -24.90
C THR A 238 10.88 -8.18 -24.85
N ALA A 239 11.27 -9.28 -25.49
CA ALA A 239 12.67 -9.60 -25.67
C ALA A 239 13.30 -8.37 -26.31
N SER A 240 14.20 -7.70 -25.59
CA SER A 240 15.01 -6.63 -26.18
C SER A 240 15.72 -7.23 -27.39
N ALA A 241 15.29 -6.85 -28.58
CA ALA A 241 16.06 -7.09 -29.78
C ALA A 241 17.40 -6.36 -29.60
N THR A 242 18.43 -7.10 -29.26
CA THR A 242 19.81 -6.65 -29.33
C THR A 242 20.11 -6.45 -30.81
N GLN A 243 20.22 -5.23 -31.27
CA GLN A 243 20.95 -4.84 -32.47
C GLN A 243 22.18 -4.07 -32.10
#